data_67882159a97cd96b985f36edffd94975
#
_entry.id   67882159a97cd96b985f36edffd94975
#
_cell.length_a   1.000
_cell.length_b   1.000
_cell.length_c   1.000
_cell.angle_alpha   90.00
_cell.angle_beta   90.00
_cell.angle_gamma   90.00
#
_symmetry.space_group_name_H-M   'P 1'
#
loop_
_entity.id
_entity.type
_entity.pdbx_description
1 polymer ?
#
loop_
_entity_poly.entity_id
_entity_poly.type
_entity_poly.pdbx_seq_one_letter_code
_entity_poly.pdbx_strand_id
1 'polypeptide(L)'
;MKIKTLIAYFIFTCAISSCIQDEALNSEAAIDVCSGDDVQLANIDADSKVINVYVNKGADLSKQKLKFTLPQGATIKVNTPIAGDTESTYDFSEEPHSRKFTVTSEDGQWQPVYTVNVILAELPTLFSFEELLTTSSEYDTFYEFTPATSQEISKVLQ
;
A
#
# COMPACT_ATOMS: atom_id res chain seq x y z
N MET A 1 53.21 -26.33 -33.44
CA MET A 1 51.94 -26.34 -32.68
C MET A 1 50.93 -27.14 -33.51
N LYS A 2 50.44 -28.26 -32.99
CA LYS A 2 49.64 -29.20 -33.78
C LYS A 2 48.21 -28.68 -33.93
N ILE A 3 47.68 -28.69 -35.16
CA ILE A 3 46.33 -28.25 -35.54
C ILE A 3 45.24 -28.74 -34.58
N LYS A 4 45.37 -29.93 -34.02
CA LYS A 4 44.47 -30.52 -33.04
C LYS A 4 44.35 -29.70 -31.75
N THR A 5 45.39 -29.02 -31.32
CA THR A 5 45.41 -28.18 -30.10
C THR A 5 44.74 -26.84 -30.36
N LEU A 6 44.81 -26.33 -31.58
CA LEU A 6 44.20 -25.09 -32.00
C LEU A 6 42.68 -25.23 -32.12
N ILE A 7 42.18 -26.37 -32.60
CA ILE A 7 40.76 -26.69 -32.71
C ILE A 7 40.15 -26.87 -31.28
N ALA A 8 40.87 -27.51 -30.35
CA ALA A 8 40.40 -27.67 -28.97
C ALA A 8 40.27 -26.31 -28.23
N TYR A 9 41.16 -25.35 -28.53
CA TYR A 9 41.11 -24.01 -27.94
C TYR A 9 39.95 -23.19 -28.52
N PHE A 10 39.65 -23.36 -29.81
CA PHE A 10 38.53 -22.68 -30.48
C PHE A 10 37.14 -23.17 -29.99
N ILE A 11 37.04 -24.48 -29.74
CA ILE A 11 35.82 -25.08 -29.19
C ILE A 11 35.60 -24.65 -27.72
N PHE A 12 36.67 -24.50 -26.93
CA PHE A 12 36.54 -24.08 -25.53
C PHE A 12 36.18 -22.62 -25.39
N THR A 13 36.61 -21.73 -26.30
CA THR A 13 36.22 -20.31 -26.26
C THR A 13 34.78 -20.04 -26.69
N CYS A 14 34.17 -20.94 -27.50
CA CYS A 14 32.75 -20.82 -27.87
C CYS A 14 31.78 -21.30 -26.77
N ALA A 15 32.24 -22.09 -25.81
CA ALA A 15 31.37 -22.65 -24.76
C ALA A 15 31.05 -21.68 -23.61
N ILE A 16 31.69 -20.51 -23.55
CA ILE A 16 31.43 -19.48 -22.53
C ILE A 16 30.61 -18.29 -23.05
N SER A 17 30.04 -18.40 -24.26
CA SER A 17 28.92 -17.56 -24.66
C SER A 17 27.65 -18.07 -23.95
N SER A 18 27.66 -18.03 -22.62
CA SER A 18 26.43 -18.08 -21.85
C SER A 18 25.58 -16.92 -22.34
N CYS A 19 24.51 -17.21 -23.07
CA CYS A 19 23.42 -16.27 -23.28
C CYS A 19 23.00 -15.77 -21.91
N ILE A 20 23.48 -14.60 -21.52
CA ILE A 20 22.74 -13.75 -20.62
C ILE A 20 21.49 -13.40 -21.45
N GLN A 21 20.42 -14.17 -21.30
CA GLN A 21 19.11 -13.71 -21.73
C GLN A 21 18.85 -12.50 -20.85
N ASP A 22 18.93 -11.31 -21.44
CA ASP A 22 18.36 -10.12 -20.80
C ASP A 22 16.88 -10.44 -20.60
N GLU A 23 16.49 -10.61 -19.34
CA GLU A 23 15.11 -10.83 -18.96
C GLU A 23 14.33 -9.61 -19.45
N ALA A 24 13.21 -9.83 -20.15
CA ALA A 24 12.40 -8.73 -20.68
C ALA A 24 11.94 -7.87 -19.47
N LEU A 25 12.10 -6.55 -19.61
CA LEU A 25 11.68 -5.60 -18.58
C LEU A 25 10.17 -5.75 -18.33
N ASN A 26 9.80 -5.62 -17.06
CA ASN A 26 8.40 -5.75 -16.65
C ASN A 26 7.56 -4.58 -17.17
N SER A 27 6.44 -4.88 -17.82
CA SER A 27 5.49 -3.89 -18.35
C SER A 27 4.38 -3.54 -17.35
N GLU A 28 4.33 -4.17 -16.17
CA GLU A 28 3.30 -3.89 -15.19
C GLU A 28 3.53 -2.54 -14.50
N ALA A 29 2.44 -1.77 -14.37
CA ALA A 29 2.43 -0.47 -13.69
C ALA A 29 1.18 -0.36 -12.84
N ALA A 30 1.20 -1.00 -11.68
CA ALA A 30 0.08 -1.01 -10.73
C ALA A 30 0.54 -0.57 -9.34
N ILE A 31 -0.42 -0.23 -8.48
CA ILE A 31 -0.21 -0.12 -7.04
C ILE A 31 -0.93 -1.29 -6.39
N ASP A 32 -0.16 -2.22 -5.83
CA ASP A 32 -0.70 -3.44 -5.22
C ASP A 32 -1.14 -3.20 -3.78
N VAL A 33 -0.37 -2.42 -3.03
CA VAL A 33 -0.63 -2.09 -1.63
C VAL A 33 -0.29 -0.64 -1.36
N CYS A 34 -1.12 0.02 -0.56
CA CYS A 34 -0.82 1.30 0.05
C CYS A 34 -0.90 1.15 1.57
N SER A 35 0.15 1.55 2.27
CA SER A 35 0.26 1.47 3.74
C SER A 35 0.92 2.72 4.31
N GLY A 36 0.91 2.90 5.62
CA GLY A 36 1.55 4.03 6.29
C GLY A 36 1.32 3.97 7.80
N ASP A 37 2.01 4.85 8.54
CA ASP A 37 1.98 4.83 10.02
C ASP A 37 0.57 5.11 10.57
N ASP A 38 -0.17 6.03 9.93
CA ASP A 38 -1.53 6.42 10.32
C ASP A 38 -2.63 5.72 9.52
N VAL A 39 -2.26 4.87 8.55
CA VAL A 39 -3.21 4.22 7.65
C VAL A 39 -3.91 3.06 8.36
N GLN A 40 -5.23 3.15 8.47
CA GLN A 40 -6.08 2.07 8.99
C GLN A 40 -6.54 1.13 7.87
N LEU A 41 -6.88 1.70 6.71
CA LEU A 41 -7.37 0.96 5.55
C LEU A 41 -6.98 1.72 4.28
N ALA A 42 -6.59 1.00 3.25
CA ALA A 42 -6.48 1.53 1.90
C ALA A 42 -7.34 0.70 0.96
N ASN A 43 -8.26 1.35 0.27
CA ASN A 43 -9.08 0.73 -0.76
C ASN A 43 -8.56 1.15 -2.13
N ILE A 44 -8.07 0.20 -2.90
CA ILE A 44 -7.48 0.41 -4.22
C ILE A 44 -8.47 -0.04 -5.29
N ASP A 45 -8.99 0.90 -6.05
CA ASP A 45 -9.75 0.62 -7.26
C ASP A 45 -8.80 0.67 -8.47
N ALA A 46 -8.44 -0.51 -8.94
CA ALA A 46 -7.49 -0.67 -10.03
C ALA A 46 -8.08 -0.23 -11.39
N ASP A 47 -9.40 -0.27 -11.57
CA ASP A 47 -10.06 0.09 -12.81
C ASP A 47 -10.14 1.61 -12.96
N SER A 48 -10.61 2.30 -11.93
CA SER A 48 -10.72 3.77 -11.92
C SER A 48 -9.40 4.48 -11.60
N LYS A 49 -8.37 3.74 -11.16
CA LYS A 49 -7.08 4.28 -10.69
C LYS A 49 -7.25 5.25 -9.51
N VAL A 50 -8.13 4.90 -8.58
CA VAL A 50 -8.42 5.66 -7.36
C VAL A 50 -8.03 4.83 -6.13
N ILE A 51 -7.36 5.48 -5.19
CA ILE A 51 -7.00 4.90 -3.90
C ILE A 51 -7.62 5.78 -2.81
N ASN A 52 -8.50 5.20 -2.00
CA ASN A 52 -9.02 5.86 -0.80
C ASN A 52 -8.27 5.33 0.42
N VAL A 53 -7.50 6.20 1.04
CA VAL A 53 -6.68 5.91 2.21
C VAL A 53 -7.37 6.48 3.44
N TYR A 54 -7.82 5.60 4.32
CA TYR A 54 -8.44 5.99 5.58
C TYR A 54 -7.37 6.03 6.67
N VAL A 55 -7.18 7.21 7.25
CA VAL A 55 -6.17 7.44 8.28
C VAL A 55 -6.83 7.74 9.63
N ASN A 56 -6.07 7.62 10.72
CA ASN A 56 -6.54 7.92 12.07
C ASN A 56 -7.17 9.32 12.15
N LYS A 57 -8.22 9.48 12.94
CA LYS A 57 -8.94 10.76 13.12
C LYS A 57 -8.05 11.94 13.53
N GLY A 58 -6.96 11.67 14.24
CA GLY A 58 -5.99 12.68 14.68
C GLY A 58 -4.73 12.78 13.82
N ALA A 59 -4.70 12.14 12.65
CA ALA A 59 -3.55 12.14 11.79
C ALA A 59 -3.23 13.54 11.24
N ASP A 60 -1.95 13.88 11.16
CA ASP A 60 -1.48 15.12 10.55
C ASP A 60 -1.47 14.98 9.03
N LEU A 61 -2.49 15.54 8.37
CA LEU A 61 -2.61 15.47 6.90
C LEU A 61 -1.47 16.19 6.17
N SER A 62 -0.76 17.11 6.82
CA SER A 62 0.38 17.81 6.21
C SER A 62 1.65 16.95 6.10
N LYS A 63 1.66 15.76 6.75
CA LYS A 63 2.84 14.89 6.83
C LYS A 63 2.48 13.41 6.76
N GLN A 64 1.59 13.06 5.84
CA GLN A 64 1.18 11.66 5.66
C GLN A 64 2.31 10.82 5.10
N LYS A 65 2.71 9.79 5.84
CA LYS A 65 3.67 8.80 5.37
C LYS A 65 2.94 7.68 4.66
N LEU A 66 3.13 7.60 3.35
CA LEU A 66 2.56 6.55 2.51
C LEU A 66 3.65 5.72 1.86
N LYS A 67 3.49 4.41 1.93
CA LYS A 67 4.34 3.43 1.27
C LYS A 67 3.51 2.65 0.27
N PHE A 68 3.95 2.67 -0.98
CA PHE A 68 3.32 1.94 -2.07
C PHE A 68 4.13 0.69 -2.40
N THR A 69 3.45 -0.45 -2.53
CA THR A 69 4.05 -1.67 -3.10
C THR A 69 3.73 -1.68 -4.59
N LEU A 70 4.75 -1.84 -5.39
CA LEU A 70 4.70 -1.80 -6.85
C LEU A 70 5.25 -3.11 -7.43
N PRO A 71 4.91 -3.46 -8.68
CA PRO A 71 5.58 -4.52 -9.43
C PRO A 71 7.08 -4.29 -9.51
N GLN A 72 7.83 -5.37 -9.76
CA GLN A 72 9.29 -5.32 -9.86
C GLN A 72 9.74 -4.31 -10.93
N GLY A 73 10.68 -3.45 -10.58
CA GLY A 73 11.25 -2.43 -11.46
C GLY A 73 10.37 -1.20 -11.68
N ALA A 74 9.08 -1.23 -11.31
CA ALA A 74 8.20 -0.07 -11.42
C ALA A 74 8.58 1.03 -10.41
N THR A 75 8.30 2.28 -10.78
CA THR A 75 8.56 3.46 -9.96
C THR A 75 7.30 4.30 -9.80
N ILE A 76 7.22 5.10 -8.72
CA ILE A 76 6.10 6.01 -8.47
C ILE A 76 6.60 7.41 -8.18
N LYS A 77 5.89 8.43 -8.68
CA LYS A 77 6.15 9.83 -8.41
C LYS A 77 4.86 10.60 -8.21
N VAL A 78 4.85 11.53 -7.27
CA VAL A 78 3.79 12.53 -7.15
C VAL A 78 3.87 13.51 -8.33
N ASN A 79 2.73 13.81 -8.96
CA ASN A 79 2.71 14.61 -10.19
C ASN A 79 3.01 16.09 -9.96
N THR A 80 2.57 16.60 -8.82
CA THR A 80 2.80 18.01 -8.42
C THR A 80 3.43 18.01 -7.03
N PRO A 81 4.75 17.89 -6.92
CA PRO A 81 5.43 17.95 -5.62
C PRO A 81 5.29 19.36 -5.02
N ILE A 82 5.11 19.40 -3.70
CA ILE A 82 5.07 20.64 -2.91
C ILE A 82 6.19 20.64 -1.88
N ALA A 83 6.47 21.80 -1.31
CA ALA A 83 7.53 21.93 -0.31
C ALA A 83 7.25 21.04 0.90
N GLY A 84 8.19 20.17 1.24
CA GLY A 84 8.07 19.20 2.32
C GLY A 84 7.75 17.78 1.87
N ASP A 85 7.34 17.55 0.61
CA ASP A 85 7.23 16.21 0.06
C ASP A 85 8.59 15.51 0.04
N THR A 86 8.57 14.22 0.35
CA THR A 86 9.70 13.30 0.22
C THR A 86 9.28 12.06 -0.56
N GLU A 87 10.13 11.06 -0.68
CA GLU A 87 9.78 9.79 -1.35
C GLU A 87 8.66 9.01 -0.67
N SER A 88 8.36 9.31 0.59
CA SER A 88 7.35 8.59 1.37
C SER A 88 6.47 9.49 2.24
N THR A 89 6.68 10.80 2.24
CA THR A 89 5.90 11.75 3.05
C THR A 89 5.31 12.81 2.13
N TYR A 90 3.99 12.99 2.23
CA TYR A 90 3.24 13.88 1.35
C TYR A 90 2.27 14.73 2.15
N ASP A 91 2.06 15.96 1.69
CA ASP A 91 1.09 16.88 2.27
C ASP A 91 -0.27 16.74 1.57
N PHE A 92 -1.30 16.40 2.34
CA PHE A 92 -2.70 16.31 1.94
C PHE A 92 -3.58 17.32 2.71
N SER A 93 -3.00 18.37 3.29
CA SER A 93 -3.75 19.34 4.11
C SER A 93 -4.72 20.19 3.31
N GLU A 94 -4.47 20.41 2.00
CA GLU A 94 -5.37 21.16 1.13
C GLU A 94 -6.54 20.32 0.64
N GLU A 95 -7.74 20.90 0.67
CA GLU A 95 -8.94 20.29 0.09
C GLU A 95 -8.78 20.09 -1.44
N PRO A 96 -9.22 18.96 -1.99
CA PRO A 96 -10.02 17.88 -1.38
C PRO A 96 -9.21 16.74 -0.74
N HIS A 97 -8.05 16.98 -0.16
CA HIS A 97 -7.15 15.98 0.45
C HIS A 97 -6.73 14.89 -0.54
N SER A 98 -6.44 15.30 -1.77
CA SER A 98 -6.23 14.41 -2.90
C SER A 98 -4.98 14.78 -3.68
N ARG A 99 -4.16 13.78 -4.03
CA ARG A 99 -2.95 13.95 -4.82
C ARG A 99 -2.88 12.91 -5.94
N LYS A 100 -2.27 13.30 -7.05
CA LYS A 100 -2.05 12.40 -8.19
C LYS A 100 -0.63 11.87 -8.20
N PHE A 101 -0.50 10.57 -8.48
CA PHE A 101 0.77 9.86 -8.57
C PHE A 101 0.84 9.13 -9.90
N THR A 102 1.96 9.24 -10.59
CA THR A 102 2.22 8.46 -11.79
C THR A 102 3.08 7.26 -11.43
N VAL A 103 2.61 6.08 -11.77
CA VAL A 103 3.39 4.84 -11.72
C VAL A 103 3.99 4.61 -13.09
N THR A 104 5.27 4.30 -13.15
CA THR A 104 5.96 3.99 -14.42
C THR A 104 6.45 2.55 -14.35
N SER A 105 6.09 1.72 -15.34
CA SER A 105 6.60 0.36 -15.50
C SER A 105 8.12 0.35 -15.70
N GLU A 106 8.76 -0.81 -15.46
CA GLU A 106 10.22 -0.95 -15.63
C GLU A 106 10.65 -0.67 -17.07
N ASP A 107 9.86 -1.10 -18.06
CA ASP A 107 10.09 -0.85 -19.49
C ASP A 107 9.74 0.59 -19.92
N GLY A 108 9.13 1.38 -19.04
CA GLY A 108 8.73 2.77 -19.29
C GLY A 108 7.53 2.94 -20.24
N GLN A 109 6.91 1.85 -20.72
CA GLN A 109 5.83 1.90 -21.72
C GLN A 109 4.47 2.29 -21.09
N TRP A 110 4.26 1.95 -19.82
CA TRP A 110 3.01 2.20 -19.12
C TRP A 110 3.19 3.21 -18.01
N GLN A 111 2.34 4.24 -18.01
CA GLN A 111 2.40 5.34 -17.04
C GLN A 111 1.00 5.72 -16.54
N PRO A 112 0.26 4.81 -15.88
CA PRO A 112 -1.03 5.15 -15.29
C PRO A 112 -0.90 6.19 -14.19
N VAL A 113 -1.91 7.06 -14.11
CA VAL A 113 -2.03 8.08 -13.07
C VAL A 113 -3.08 7.63 -12.05
N TYR A 114 -2.67 7.48 -10.81
CA TYR A 114 -3.53 7.18 -9.68
C TYR A 114 -3.90 8.46 -8.93
N THR A 115 -5.16 8.55 -8.52
CA THR A 115 -5.63 9.58 -7.60
C THR A 115 -5.69 8.97 -6.20
N VAL A 116 -4.90 9.52 -5.28
CA VAL A 116 -4.88 9.11 -3.88
C VAL A 116 -5.65 10.13 -3.06
N ASN A 117 -6.72 9.70 -2.41
CA ASN A 117 -7.53 10.49 -1.50
C ASN A 117 -7.22 10.07 -0.07
N VAL A 118 -6.93 11.02 0.81
CA VAL A 118 -6.75 10.76 2.24
C VAL A 118 -7.99 11.20 2.98
N ILE A 119 -8.57 10.28 3.75
CA ILE A 119 -9.85 10.46 4.44
C ILE A 119 -9.60 10.22 5.93
N LEU A 120 -9.92 11.20 6.77
CA LEU A 120 -9.89 11.02 8.21
C LEU A 120 -10.98 10.00 8.59
N ALA A 121 -10.57 8.86 9.11
CA ALA A 121 -11.52 7.82 9.51
C ALA A 121 -12.29 8.29 10.74
N GLU A 122 -13.60 8.33 10.61
CA GLU A 122 -14.50 8.49 11.75
C GLU A 122 -14.74 7.14 12.47
N LEU A 123 -13.98 6.11 12.09
CA LEU A 123 -14.09 4.82 12.74
C LEU A 123 -13.81 5.00 14.24
N PRO A 124 -14.75 4.60 15.10
CA PRO A 124 -14.48 4.61 16.52
C PRO A 124 -13.21 3.80 16.75
N THR A 125 -12.25 4.38 17.43
CA THR A 125 -11.16 3.65 18.07
C THR A 125 -11.76 2.35 18.60
N LEU A 126 -11.17 1.20 18.33
CA LEU A 126 -11.62 -0.08 18.87
C LEU A 126 -11.94 0.13 20.33
N PHE A 127 -13.24 0.28 20.64
CA PHE A 127 -13.68 0.35 22.03
C PHE A 127 -13.30 -0.99 22.64
N SER A 128 -12.61 -0.97 23.76
CA SER A 128 -12.53 -2.17 24.59
C SER A 128 -13.97 -2.62 24.85
N PHE A 129 -14.20 -3.91 24.92
CA PHE A 129 -15.54 -4.44 25.23
C PHE A 129 -16.11 -3.83 26.52
N GLU A 130 -15.25 -3.41 27.44
CA GLU A 130 -15.60 -2.67 28.65
C GLU A 130 -16.08 -1.24 28.38
N GLU A 131 -15.48 -0.51 27.45
CA GLU A 131 -15.95 0.82 27.05
C GLU A 131 -17.29 0.76 26.33
N LEU A 132 -17.52 -0.25 25.51
CA LEU A 132 -18.81 -0.46 24.86
C LEU A 132 -19.92 -0.70 25.87
N LEU A 133 -19.65 -1.40 26.97
CA LEU A 133 -20.60 -1.66 28.05
C LEU A 133 -20.88 -0.42 28.92
N THR A 134 -19.92 0.51 29.04
CA THR A 134 -20.08 1.71 29.89
C THR A 134 -20.66 2.90 29.12
N THR A 135 -20.52 2.98 27.81
CA THR A 135 -21.06 4.07 26.99
C THR A 135 -22.45 3.80 26.43
N SER A 136 -23.00 2.61 26.67
CA SER A 136 -24.31 2.21 26.12
C SER A 136 -25.53 2.75 26.90
N SER A 137 -25.39 3.82 27.67
CA SER A 137 -26.55 4.45 28.37
C SER A 137 -27.66 4.94 27.42
N GLU A 138 -27.35 5.11 26.14
CA GLU A 138 -28.34 5.45 25.12
C GLU A 138 -29.14 4.25 24.62
N TYR A 139 -28.65 3.02 24.86
CA TYR A 139 -29.32 1.77 24.45
C TYR A 139 -30.08 1.10 25.61
N ASP A 140 -29.99 1.62 26.82
CA ASP A 140 -30.66 1.10 28.03
C ASP A 140 -32.19 1.11 27.95
N THR A 141 -32.75 1.81 26.99
CA THR A 141 -34.20 1.83 26.76
C THR A 141 -34.71 0.65 25.91
N PHE A 142 -33.84 -0.11 25.25
CA PHE A 142 -34.26 -1.20 24.38
C PHE A 142 -33.99 -2.61 24.92
N TYR A 143 -33.02 -2.75 25.83
CA TYR A 143 -32.71 -4.03 26.47
C TYR A 143 -32.35 -3.76 27.95
N GLU A 144 -33.06 -4.37 28.88
CA GLU A 144 -32.58 -4.51 30.25
C GLU A 144 -31.30 -5.34 30.23
N PHE A 145 -30.17 -4.69 30.00
CA PHE A 145 -28.87 -5.31 30.01
C PHE A 145 -28.44 -5.46 31.47
N THR A 146 -28.76 -6.59 32.02
CA THR A 146 -28.13 -7.02 33.28
C THR A 146 -26.68 -7.34 32.92
N PRO A 147 -25.67 -6.68 33.51
CA PRO A 147 -24.26 -6.96 33.16
C PRO A 147 -24.01 -8.46 33.42
N ALA A 148 -23.77 -9.19 32.34
CA ALA A 148 -23.46 -10.59 32.40
C ALA A 148 -22.14 -10.77 33.18
N THR A 149 -22.11 -11.67 34.09
CA THR A 149 -20.88 -12.03 34.79
C THR A 149 -19.92 -12.67 33.75
N SER A 150 -18.61 -12.57 33.99
CA SER A 150 -17.59 -13.15 33.13
C SER A 150 -17.81 -14.65 32.83
N GLN A 151 -18.58 -15.36 33.63
CA GLN A 151 -18.98 -16.75 33.44
C GLN A 151 -20.09 -16.92 32.40
N GLU A 152 -21.00 -15.95 32.29
CA GLU A 152 -22.08 -15.98 31.28
C GLU A 152 -21.58 -15.63 29.91
N ILE A 153 -20.62 -14.71 29.80
CA ILE A 153 -19.95 -14.36 28.55
C ILE A 153 -19.18 -15.57 28.01
N SER A 154 -18.51 -16.35 28.85
CA SER A 154 -17.80 -17.57 28.45
C SER A 154 -18.70 -18.66 27.87
N LYS A 155 -19.98 -18.69 28.22
CA LYS A 155 -20.95 -19.66 27.67
C LYS A 155 -21.47 -19.29 26.28
N VAL A 156 -21.42 -18.01 25.91
CA VAL A 156 -21.88 -17.52 24.58
C VAL A 156 -20.80 -17.70 23.53
N LEU A 157 -19.55 -17.86 23.95
CA LEU A 157 -18.38 -18.01 23.06
C LEU A 157 -17.94 -19.47 22.84
N GLN A 158 -18.69 -20.47 23.36
CA GLN A 158 -18.53 -21.90 23.06
C GLN A 158 -19.57 -22.37 22.04
#